data_6a6de18962994983871840d29a86a1ae
#
_entry.id   6a6de18962994983871840d29a86a1ae
#
_cell.length_a   1.000
_cell.length_b   1.000
_cell.length_c   1.000
_cell.angle_alpha   90.00
_cell.angle_beta   90.00
_cell.angle_gamma   90.00
#
_symmetry.space_group_name_H-M   'P 1'
#
loop_
_entity.id
_entity.type
_entity.pdbx_description
1 polymer ?
#
loop_
_entity_poly.entity_id
_entity_poly.type
_entity_poly.pdbx_seq_one_letter_code
_entity_poly.pdbx_strand_id
1 'polypeptide(L)'
;MAALLLAACGETYEEKKRISRQQRLKMMREDSAALKVAVLPTLDCLPLIVAKEQGLFDSLGADVRLKRFMAQMDCDTALVRGRVEGSISDLVRTERIISRGTSLDYVTSTGAYWQLLTNRTARIRDLKQLDDKMVAMTRYSVTDMLVDWAVDSAKLKEERVFKIQVNDVGIRLRMLQNNEMDAVWLTEPQAMEARLSKHRMLADTRRMDWKMGVLAFRKKGMDDKNRQKQLKVLKKGYDMAVDSINRHGVRHYSELVVKYCGVSPEKADSLPRDMKFEHMAAPRQKDIDQARKWLKK
;
A
#
# COMPACT_ATOMS: atom_id res chain seq x y z
N MET A 1 28.15 36.19 29.90
CA MET A 1 27.27 36.06 28.72
C MET A 1 27.85 34.97 27.84
N ALA A 2 27.25 33.81 27.88
CA ALA A 2 27.65 32.64 27.05
C ALA A 2 26.67 32.52 25.88
N ALA A 3 27.17 32.69 24.66
CA ALA A 3 26.39 32.55 23.45
C ALA A 3 26.29 31.05 23.12
N LEU A 4 25.12 30.47 23.27
CA LEU A 4 24.78 29.11 22.76
C LEU A 4 24.59 29.19 21.25
N LEU A 5 25.57 28.67 20.51
CA LEU A 5 25.44 28.39 19.09
C LEU A 5 24.60 27.11 18.91
N LEU A 6 23.36 27.27 18.49
CA LEU A 6 22.51 26.18 17.97
C LEU A 6 23.08 25.73 16.62
N ALA A 7 23.77 24.60 16.61
CA ALA A 7 24.13 23.91 15.38
C ALA A 7 22.85 23.25 14.80
N ALA A 8 22.21 23.90 13.83
CA ALA A 8 21.18 23.31 13.01
C ALA A 8 21.83 22.25 12.08
N CYS A 9 21.72 20.98 12.42
CA CYS A 9 22.07 19.85 11.55
C CYS A 9 21.03 19.72 10.43
N GLY A 10 21.10 20.57 9.43
CA GLY A 10 20.53 20.37 8.11
C GLY A 10 21.65 20.41 7.11
N GLU A 11 21.80 19.36 6.31
CA GLU A 11 22.76 19.39 5.20
C GLU A 11 22.51 20.63 4.35
N THR A 12 23.42 21.59 4.41
CA THR A 12 23.34 22.82 3.64
C THR A 12 23.50 22.53 2.16
N TYR A 13 22.91 23.36 1.29
CA TYR A 13 23.02 23.28 -0.17
C TYR A 13 24.50 23.20 -0.62
N GLU A 14 25.43 23.75 0.12
CA GLU A 14 26.87 23.72 -0.07
C GLU A 14 27.49 22.35 0.18
N GLU A 15 26.99 21.56 1.15
CA GLU A 15 27.46 20.20 1.41
C GLU A 15 27.03 19.24 0.30
N LYS A 16 25.84 19.42 -0.25
CA LYS A 16 25.36 18.67 -1.43
C LYS A 16 26.20 18.92 -2.68
N LYS A 17 26.78 20.09 -2.82
CA LYS A 17 27.71 20.45 -3.90
C LYS A 17 29.06 19.77 -3.78
N ARG A 18 29.52 19.44 -2.56
CA ARG A 18 30.84 18.84 -2.29
C ARG A 18 30.94 17.35 -2.60
N ILE A 19 29.83 16.65 -2.83
CA ILE A 19 29.86 15.24 -3.24
C ILE A 19 30.59 15.17 -4.59
N SER A 20 31.77 14.53 -4.63
CA SER A 20 32.55 14.44 -5.83
C SER A 20 31.80 13.71 -6.96
N ARG A 21 32.10 14.00 -8.23
CA ARG A 21 31.51 13.29 -9.37
C ARG A 21 31.68 11.77 -9.26
N GLN A 22 32.74 11.28 -8.69
CA GLN A 22 33.00 9.86 -8.47
C GLN A 22 32.05 9.27 -7.41
N GLN A 23 31.80 9.99 -6.31
CA GLN A 23 30.85 9.57 -5.28
C GLN A 23 29.44 9.51 -5.84
N ARG A 24 28.99 10.50 -6.64
CA ARG A 24 27.71 10.49 -7.31
C ARG A 24 27.56 9.29 -8.26
N LEU A 25 28.59 9.02 -9.08
CA LEU A 25 28.58 7.87 -9.98
C LEU A 25 28.52 6.55 -9.21
N LYS A 26 29.22 6.43 -8.08
CA LYS A 26 29.19 5.27 -7.19
C LYS A 26 27.76 5.09 -6.62
N MET A 27 27.19 6.13 -6.03
CA MET A 27 25.83 6.11 -5.48
C MET A 27 24.78 5.74 -6.55
N MET A 28 24.89 6.29 -7.77
CA MET A 28 24.00 5.95 -8.88
C MET A 28 24.12 4.47 -9.31
N ARG A 29 25.35 3.93 -9.33
CA ARG A 29 25.58 2.50 -9.63
C ARG A 29 24.97 1.61 -8.55
N GLU A 30 25.20 1.93 -7.28
CA GLU A 30 24.62 1.21 -6.15
C GLU A 30 23.08 1.26 -6.15
N ASP A 31 22.49 2.44 -6.40
CA ASP A 31 21.03 2.55 -6.50
C ASP A 31 20.49 1.79 -7.72
N SER A 32 21.22 1.79 -8.84
CA SER A 32 20.84 1.01 -10.02
C SER A 32 20.97 -0.51 -9.81
N ALA A 33 21.94 -0.95 -8.99
CA ALA A 33 22.15 -2.36 -8.68
C ALA A 33 21.14 -2.91 -7.66
N ALA A 34 20.59 -2.06 -6.78
CA ALA A 34 19.62 -2.45 -5.78
C ALA A 34 18.30 -2.90 -6.40
N LEU A 35 17.59 -3.85 -5.75
CA LEU A 35 16.22 -4.22 -6.09
C LEU A 35 15.27 -3.26 -5.36
N LYS A 36 14.56 -2.42 -6.11
CA LYS A 36 13.67 -1.39 -5.55
C LYS A 36 12.21 -1.81 -5.59
N VAL A 37 11.52 -1.66 -4.47
CA VAL A 37 10.10 -2.01 -4.32
C VAL A 37 9.34 -0.80 -3.79
N ALA A 38 8.29 -0.39 -4.50
CA ALA A 38 7.37 0.65 -4.06
C ALA A 38 6.43 0.10 -2.97
N VAL A 39 6.31 0.84 -1.88
CA VAL A 39 5.45 0.52 -0.73
C VAL A 39 4.59 1.71 -0.34
N LEU A 40 3.42 1.42 0.23
CA LEU A 40 2.44 2.37 0.73
C LEU A 40 2.40 2.37 2.27
N PRO A 41 1.80 3.38 2.90
CA PRO A 41 1.63 3.43 4.35
C PRO A 41 0.47 2.53 4.81
N THR A 42 0.51 1.24 4.44
CA THR A 42 -0.55 0.26 4.69
C THR A 42 0.01 -1.02 5.27
N LEU A 43 -0.79 -1.74 6.09
CA LEU A 43 -0.29 -2.92 6.84
C LEU A 43 0.06 -4.11 5.94
N ASP A 44 -0.47 -4.20 4.75
CA ASP A 44 -0.06 -5.25 3.79
C ASP A 44 1.40 -5.11 3.30
N CYS A 45 2.01 -3.93 3.50
CA CYS A 45 3.45 -3.71 3.30
C CYS A 45 4.31 -4.18 4.50
N LEU A 46 3.72 -4.50 5.65
CA LEU A 46 4.45 -4.76 6.89
C LEU A 46 5.50 -5.89 6.75
N PRO A 47 5.26 -7.02 6.07
CA PRO A 47 6.29 -8.04 5.91
C PRO A 47 7.55 -7.53 5.19
N LEU A 48 7.40 -6.69 4.14
CA LEU A 48 8.54 -6.07 3.46
C LEU A 48 9.28 -5.10 4.37
N ILE A 49 8.53 -4.31 5.14
CA ILE A 49 9.08 -3.33 6.09
C ILE A 49 9.88 -4.04 7.19
N VAL A 50 9.30 -5.07 7.81
CA VAL A 50 9.98 -5.87 8.85
C VAL A 50 11.23 -6.53 8.29
N ALA A 51 11.14 -7.17 7.11
CA ALA A 51 12.29 -7.79 6.47
C ALA A 51 13.43 -6.79 6.23
N LYS A 52 13.11 -5.55 5.82
CA LYS A 52 14.13 -4.51 5.60
C LYS A 52 14.70 -3.98 6.91
N GLU A 53 13.86 -3.62 7.87
CA GLU A 53 14.30 -3.02 9.14
C GLU A 53 15.06 -4.00 10.02
N GLN A 54 14.77 -5.29 9.93
CA GLN A 54 15.55 -6.35 10.60
C GLN A 54 16.79 -6.82 9.83
N GLY A 55 17.09 -6.19 8.68
CA GLY A 55 18.28 -6.53 7.88
C GLY A 55 18.23 -7.92 7.24
N LEU A 56 17.03 -8.54 7.09
CA LEU A 56 16.90 -9.90 6.56
C LEU A 56 17.37 -9.98 5.10
N PHE A 57 17.13 -8.97 4.29
CA PHE A 57 17.58 -8.95 2.90
C PHE A 57 19.09 -8.87 2.82
N ASP A 58 19.69 -8.00 3.63
CA ASP A 58 21.14 -7.76 3.64
C ASP A 58 21.89 -9.02 4.14
N SER A 59 21.36 -9.68 5.20
CA SER A 59 21.91 -10.95 5.73
C SER A 59 21.81 -12.11 4.74
N LEU A 60 20.80 -12.09 3.86
CA LEU A 60 20.62 -13.07 2.79
C LEU A 60 21.39 -12.71 1.49
N GLY A 61 22.11 -11.57 1.48
CA GLY A 61 23.02 -11.17 0.42
C GLY A 61 22.38 -10.42 -0.76
N ALA A 62 21.34 -9.58 -0.51
CA ALA A 62 20.78 -8.69 -1.51
C ALA A 62 20.44 -7.30 -0.95
N ASP A 63 20.83 -6.25 -1.68
CA ASP A 63 20.38 -4.88 -1.42
C ASP A 63 18.95 -4.71 -1.96
N VAL A 64 17.98 -4.79 -1.06
CA VAL A 64 16.56 -4.50 -1.35
C VAL A 64 16.21 -3.16 -0.72
N ARG A 65 15.71 -2.23 -1.53
CA ARG A 65 15.36 -0.86 -1.11
C ARG A 65 13.87 -0.62 -1.23
N LEU A 66 13.23 -0.23 -0.14
CA LEU A 66 11.82 0.16 -0.14
C LEU A 66 11.71 1.64 -0.50
N LYS A 67 10.97 1.95 -1.56
CA LYS A 67 10.65 3.33 -1.99
C LYS A 67 9.24 3.65 -1.51
N ARG A 68 9.12 4.58 -0.57
CA ARG A 68 7.83 4.96 0.06
C ARG A 68 7.09 5.96 -0.81
N PHE A 69 5.80 5.70 -1.00
CA PHE A 69 4.85 6.59 -1.67
C PHE A 69 3.61 6.75 -0.82
N MET A 70 2.91 7.88 -0.96
CA MET A 70 1.66 8.14 -0.23
C MET A 70 0.43 7.82 -1.07
N ALA A 71 0.58 7.81 -2.40
CA ALA A 71 -0.51 7.55 -3.34
C ALA A 71 -0.19 6.37 -4.26
N GLN A 72 -1.18 5.52 -4.51
CA GLN A 72 -1.04 4.35 -5.38
C GLN A 72 -0.64 4.73 -6.81
N MET A 73 -1.12 5.85 -7.32
CA MET A 73 -0.76 6.33 -8.67
C MET A 73 0.73 6.63 -8.82
N ASP A 74 1.39 7.06 -7.75
CA ASP A 74 2.83 7.33 -7.77
C ASP A 74 3.63 6.02 -7.79
N CYS A 75 3.16 4.99 -7.06
CA CYS A 75 3.70 3.64 -7.14
C CYS A 75 3.61 3.10 -8.58
N ASP A 76 2.43 3.19 -9.20
CA ASP A 76 2.21 2.74 -10.57
C ASP A 76 3.10 3.47 -11.57
N THR A 77 3.20 4.80 -11.44
CA THR A 77 4.07 5.61 -12.29
C THR A 77 5.54 5.22 -12.12
N ALA A 78 5.98 4.98 -10.89
CA ALA A 78 7.34 4.53 -10.62
C ALA A 78 7.62 3.14 -11.23
N LEU A 79 6.65 2.22 -11.11
CA LEU A 79 6.73 0.87 -11.67
C LEU A 79 6.77 0.92 -13.21
N VAL A 80 5.83 1.58 -13.86
CA VAL A 80 5.73 1.67 -15.33
C VAL A 80 6.99 2.34 -15.92
N ARG A 81 7.49 3.39 -15.29
CA ARG A 81 8.71 4.10 -15.72
C ARG A 81 10.02 3.39 -15.34
N GLY A 82 9.98 2.27 -14.61
CA GLY A 82 11.16 1.51 -14.18
C GLY A 82 12.03 2.22 -13.15
N ARG A 83 11.43 3.11 -12.35
CA ARG A 83 12.11 3.70 -11.19
C ARG A 83 12.18 2.72 -10.02
N VAL A 84 11.28 1.73 -10.01
CA VAL A 84 11.25 0.56 -9.14
C VAL A 84 11.03 -0.68 -9.97
N GLU A 85 11.52 -1.82 -9.52
CA GLU A 85 11.35 -3.11 -10.18
C GLU A 85 10.02 -3.76 -9.77
N GLY A 86 9.58 -3.57 -8.51
CA GLY A 86 8.34 -4.11 -7.96
C GLY A 86 7.50 -3.06 -7.24
N SER A 87 6.23 -3.37 -7.03
CA SER A 87 5.29 -2.51 -6.29
C SER A 87 4.23 -3.33 -5.58
N ILE A 88 3.94 -2.97 -4.33
CA ILE A 88 2.67 -3.33 -3.70
C ILE A 88 1.56 -2.56 -4.43
N SER A 89 0.50 -3.27 -4.80
CA SER A 89 -0.61 -2.75 -5.59
C SER A 89 -1.88 -3.59 -5.38
N ASP A 90 -2.88 -3.41 -6.25
CA ASP A 90 -4.05 -4.26 -6.34
C ASP A 90 -4.22 -4.84 -7.76
N LEU A 91 -5.00 -5.93 -7.87
CA LEU A 91 -5.21 -6.64 -9.13
C LEU A 91 -5.87 -5.77 -10.20
N VAL A 92 -6.77 -4.87 -9.84
CA VAL A 92 -7.44 -3.98 -10.82
C VAL A 92 -6.42 -3.06 -11.48
N ARG A 93 -5.55 -2.44 -10.69
CA ARG A 93 -4.51 -1.53 -11.19
C ARG A 93 -3.47 -2.27 -12.01
N THR A 94 -3.00 -3.41 -11.52
CA THR A 94 -1.97 -4.19 -12.21
C THR A 94 -2.49 -4.77 -13.53
N GLU A 95 -3.72 -5.28 -13.59
CA GLU A 95 -4.33 -5.74 -14.84
C GLU A 95 -4.55 -4.59 -15.84
N ARG A 96 -4.88 -3.39 -15.34
CA ARG A 96 -4.94 -2.19 -16.18
C ARG A 96 -3.56 -1.80 -16.73
N ILE A 97 -2.50 -1.89 -15.92
CA ILE A 97 -1.13 -1.63 -16.37
C ILE A 97 -0.72 -2.66 -17.45
N ILE A 98 -1.06 -3.94 -17.24
CA ILE A 98 -0.81 -5.00 -18.23
C ILE A 98 -1.56 -4.72 -19.52
N SER A 99 -2.84 -4.37 -19.46
CA SER A 99 -3.65 -4.06 -20.65
C SER A 99 -3.14 -2.85 -21.44
N ARG A 100 -2.33 -1.99 -20.80
CA ARG A 100 -1.67 -0.85 -21.42
C ARG A 100 -0.25 -1.14 -21.93
N GLY A 101 0.15 -2.41 -21.95
CA GLY A 101 1.39 -2.86 -22.58
C GLY A 101 2.59 -2.98 -21.63
N THR A 102 2.46 -2.79 -20.32
CA THR A 102 3.54 -3.07 -19.37
C THR A 102 3.38 -4.49 -18.81
N SER A 103 4.25 -5.41 -19.20
CA SER A 103 4.21 -6.78 -18.69
C SER A 103 4.65 -6.85 -17.24
N LEU A 104 3.82 -7.48 -16.39
CA LEU A 104 4.07 -7.71 -14.98
C LEU A 104 4.02 -9.20 -14.65
N ASP A 105 4.78 -9.60 -13.61
CA ASP A 105 4.67 -10.88 -12.93
C ASP A 105 4.15 -10.67 -11.51
N TYR A 106 3.16 -11.45 -11.11
CA TYR A 106 2.69 -11.48 -9.73
C TYR A 106 3.61 -12.36 -8.90
N VAL A 107 4.22 -11.76 -7.88
CA VAL A 107 5.12 -12.46 -6.96
C VAL A 107 4.35 -13.06 -5.80
N THR A 108 3.40 -12.31 -5.26
CA THR A 108 2.51 -12.81 -4.19
C THR A 108 1.20 -12.03 -4.14
N SER A 109 0.15 -12.69 -3.64
CA SER A 109 -1.00 -12.01 -3.04
C SER A 109 -0.58 -11.41 -1.69
N THR A 110 -1.10 -10.25 -1.34
CA THR A 110 -0.90 -9.65 0.00
C THR A 110 -2.12 -9.86 0.88
N GLY A 111 -1.95 -9.69 2.19
CA GLY A 111 -3.06 -9.73 3.14
C GLY A 111 -3.94 -8.48 3.16
N ALA A 112 -3.88 -7.64 2.12
CA ALA A 112 -4.67 -6.42 2.03
C ALA A 112 -6.17 -6.71 2.00
N TYR A 113 -6.92 -5.97 2.80
CA TYR A 113 -8.37 -5.94 2.77
C TYR A 113 -8.87 -4.50 2.91
N TRP A 114 -10.08 -4.26 2.45
CA TRP A 114 -10.68 -2.92 2.44
C TRP A 114 -11.99 -2.93 3.20
N GLN A 115 -12.22 -1.82 3.89
CA GLN A 115 -13.45 -1.59 4.65
C GLN A 115 -14.13 -0.32 4.15
N LEU A 116 -15.43 -0.36 3.94
CA LEU A 116 -16.25 0.81 3.68
C LEU A 116 -16.60 1.46 5.00
N LEU A 117 -16.03 2.61 5.28
CA LEU A 117 -16.28 3.41 6.47
C LEU A 117 -17.18 4.59 6.09
N THR A 118 -18.23 4.82 6.87
CA THR A 118 -19.14 5.95 6.67
C THR A 118 -18.97 7.00 7.75
N ASN A 119 -19.17 8.23 7.36
CA ASN A 119 -19.08 9.36 8.25
C ASN A 119 -20.08 9.18 9.43
N ARG A 120 -19.57 9.37 10.65
CA ARG A 120 -20.38 9.22 11.87
C ARG A 120 -21.55 10.20 11.92
N THR A 121 -21.41 11.40 11.36
CA THR A 121 -22.45 12.45 11.35
C THR A 121 -23.51 12.19 10.27
N ALA A 122 -23.14 11.55 9.16
CA ALA A 122 -24.05 11.21 8.07
C ALA A 122 -25.07 10.10 8.46
N ARG A 123 -24.83 9.37 9.56
CA ARG A 123 -25.71 8.33 10.12
C ARG A 123 -26.09 7.22 9.13
N ILE A 124 -25.27 6.96 8.14
CA ILE A 124 -25.46 5.90 7.15
C ILE A 124 -25.27 4.53 7.83
N ARG A 125 -26.26 3.65 7.74
CA ARG A 125 -26.31 2.35 8.43
C ARG A 125 -26.34 1.14 7.51
N ASP A 126 -26.73 1.34 6.25
CA ASP A 126 -26.78 0.31 5.22
C ASP A 126 -26.39 0.89 3.84
N LEU A 127 -26.14 0.00 2.87
CA LEU A 127 -25.66 0.41 1.54
C LEU A 127 -26.69 1.21 0.74
N LYS A 128 -28.00 1.04 0.98
CA LYS A 128 -29.04 1.80 0.25
C LYS A 128 -28.99 3.29 0.58
N GLN A 129 -28.50 3.64 1.75
CA GLN A 129 -28.34 5.03 2.18
C GLN A 129 -27.12 5.73 1.55
N LEU A 130 -26.37 5.03 0.66
CA LEU A 130 -25.37 5.66 -0.19
C LEU A 130 -25.98 6.44 -1.36
N ASP A 131 -27.29 6.36 -1.56
CA ASP A 131 -28.03 7.18 -2.52
C ASP A 131 -27.78 8.66 -2.24
N ASP A 132 -27.38 9.41 -3.26
CA ASP A 132 -27.03 10.84 -3.19
C ASP A 132 -25.85 11.13 -2.22
N LYS A 133 -24.86 10.24 -2.15
CA LYS A 133 -23.69 10.37 -1.27
C LYS A 133 -22.36 10.35 -2.02
N MET A 134 -21.38 11.04 -1.44
CA MET A 134 -20.00 11.07 -1.92
C MET A 134 -19.21 9.90 -1.32
N VAL A 135 -18.61 9.08 -2.20
CA VAL A 135 -17.75 7.96 -1.80
C VAL A 135 -16.34 8.16 -2.35
N ALA A 136 -15.37 8.34 -1.45
CA ALA A 136 -13.98 8.52 -1.86
C ALA A 136 -13.33 7.17 -2.22
N MET A 137 -12.67 7.14 -3.38
CA MET A 137 -11.99 5.98 -3.94
C MET A 137 -10.75 6.40 -4.74
N THR A 138 -9.99 5.45 -5.27
CA THR A 138 -8.99 5.69 -6.32
C THR A 138 -9.48 5.12 -7.64
N ARG A 139 -9.54 5.93 -8.69
CA ARG A 139 -10.04 5.53 -10.00
C ARG A 139 -9.25 4.36 -10.58
N TYR A 140 -9.94 3.40 -11.18
CA TYR A 140 -9.36 2.19 -11.76
C TYR A 140 -8.52 1.39 -10.75
N SER A 141 -8.99 1.26 -9.53
CA SER A 141 -8.42 0.43 -8.48
C SER A 141 -9.48 -0.49 -7.87
N VAL A 142 -9.03 -1.35 -6.97
CA VAL A 142 -9.96 -2.17 -6.19
C VAL A 142 -11.01 -1.31 -5.47
N THR A 143 -10.66 -0.11 -4.99
CA THR A 143 -11.61 0.77 -4.28
C THR A 143 -12.69 1.33 -5.21
N ASP A 144 -12.40 1.55 -6.49
CA ASP A 144 -13.39 1.91 -7.51
C ASP A 144 -14.33 0.73 -7.79
N MET A 145 -13.77 -0.46 -8.02
CA MET A 145 -14.55 -1.69 -8.18
C MET A 145 -15.46 -1.97 -6.98
N LEU A 146 -15.00 -1.68 -5.77
CA LEU A 146 -15.76 -1.86 -4.54
C LEU A 146 -16.90 -0.84 -4.39
N VAL A 147 -16.79 0.36 -4.96
CA VAL A 147 -17.93 1.31 -5.03
C VAL A 147 -18.99 0.74 -5.94
N ASP A 148 -18.63 0.23 -7.14
CA ASP A 148 -19.59 -0.40 -8.05
C ASP A 148 -20.27 -1.61 -7.40
N TRP A 149 -19.51 -2.45 -6.70
CA TRP A 149 -20.07 -3.55 -5.95
C TRP A 149 -21.09 -3.07 -4.89
N ALA A 150 -20.81 -1.98 -4.18
CA ALA A 150 -21.73 -1.43 -3.18
C ALA A 150 -23.03 -0.89 -3.82
N VAL A 151 -22.91 -0.20 -4.96
CA VAL A 151 -24.02 0.31 -5.77
C VAL A 151 -24.90 -0.84 -6.26
N ASP A 152 -24.29 -1.85 -6.91
CA ASP A 152 -24.97 -3.04 -7.43
C ASP A 152 -25.68 -3.82 -6.29
N SER A 153 -24.98 -4.02 -5.16
CA SER A 153 -25.53 -4.74 -3.97
C SER A 153 -26.72 -4.02 -3.34
N ALA A 154 -26.70 -2.69 -3.37
CA ALA A 154 -27.78 -1.86 -2.85
C ALA A 154 -28.91 -1.67 -3.87
N LYS A 155 -28.74 -2.13 -5.13
CA LYS A 155 -29.66 -1.88 -6.26
C LYS A 155 -29.89 -0.39 -6.50
N LEU A 156 -28.86 0.41 -6.31
CA LEU A 156 -28.86 1.84 -6.63
C LEU A 156 -28.52 2.05 -8.10
N LYS A 157 -28.89 3.21 -8.64
CA LYS A 157 -28.39 3.66 -9.94
C LYS A 157 -26.99 4.24 -9.78
N GLU A 158 -26.11 3.99 -10.75
CA GLU A 158 -24.70 4.40 -10.66
C GLU A 158 -24.57 5.93 -10.52
N GLU A 159 -25.38 6.69 -11.26
CA GLU A 159 -25.39 8.15 -11.21
C GLU A 159 -25.87 8.76 -9.88
N ARG A 160 -26.39 7.93 -8.98
CA ARG A 160 -26.87 8.34 -7.65
C ARG A 160 -25.79 8.26 -6.57
N VAL A 161 -24.60 7.73 -6.88
CA VAL A 161 -23.47 7.65 -5.94
C VAL A 161 -22.28 8.39 -6.55
N PHE A 162 -21.84 9.46 -5.89
CA PHE A 162 -20.78 10.31 -6.41
C PHE A 162 -19.41 9.74 -6.05
N LYS A 163 -18.71 9.19 -7.05
CA LYS A 163 -17.35 8.69 -6.91
C LYS A 163 -16.33 9.83 -6.89
N ILE A 164 -15.71 10.08 -5.75
CA ILE A 164 -14.72 11.15 -5.58
C ILE A 164 -13.32 10.55 -5.59
N GLN A 165 -12.50 10.96 -6.55
CA GLN A 165 -11.13 10.46 -6.67
C GLN A 165 -10.21 11.11 -5.65
N VAL A 166 -9.73 10.33 -4.68
CA VAL A 166 -8.72 10.71 -3.71
C VAL A 166 -7.66 9.61 -3.62
N ASN A 167 -6.46 9.85 -4.17
CA ASN A 167 -5.45 8.82 -4.36
C ASN A 167 -4.65 8.48 -3.09
N ASP A 168 -4.44 9.46 -2.22
CA ASP A 168 -3.74 9.30 -0.95
C ASP A 168 -4.69 8.76 0.12
N VAL A 169 -4.34 7.61 0.71
CA VAL A 169 -5.17 6.92 1.71
C VAL A 169 -5.28 7.72 3.02
N GLY A 170 -4.23 8.45 3.39
CA GLY A 170 -4.25 9.33 4.58
C GLY A 170 -5.14 10.54 4.35
N ILE A 171 -5.15 11.13 3.13
CA ILE A 171 -6.09 12.21 2.79
C ILE A 171 -7.52 11.70 2.85
N ARG A 172 -7.82 10.51 2.30
CA ARG A 172 -9.17 9.91 2.40
C ARG A 172 -9.65 9.79 3.85
N LEU A 173 -8.76 9.33 4.74
CA LEU A 173 -9.08 9.25 6.18
C LEU A 173 -9.40 10.64 6.77
N ARG A 174 -8.55 11.64 6.50
CA ARG A 174 -8.78 13.01 7.00
C ARG A 174 -10.07 13.61 6.47
N MET A 175 -10.39 13.43 5.19
CA MET A 175 -11.64 13.92 4.60
C MET A 175 -12.88 13.29 5.26
N LEU A 176 -12.82 11.99 5.60
CA LEU A 176 -13.87 11.34 6.37
C LEU A 176 -13.98 11.96 7.78
N GLN A 177 -12.86 12.15 8.47
CA GLN A 177 -12.81 12.71 9.83
C GLN A 177 -13.29 14.16 9.88
N ASN A 178 -13.01 14.95 8.84
CA ASN A 178 -13.41 16.35 8.70
C ASN A 178 -14.85 16.53 8.18
N ASN A 179 -15.61 15.47 7.98
CA ASN A 179 -16.96 15.49 7.39
C ASN A 179 -17.03 16.00 5.94
N GLU A 180 -15.94 15.86 5.19
CA GLU A 180 -15.85 16.24 3.77
C GLU A 180 -16.31 15.11 2.84
N MET A 181 -16.37 13.86 3.33
CA MET A 181 -16.86 12.68 2.62
C MET A 181 -17.89 11.93 3.42
N ASP A 182 -18.92 11.42 2.75
CA ASP A 182 -19.96 10.59 3.37
C ASP A 182 -19.47 9.18 3.66
N ALA A 183 -18.67 8.61 2.73
CA ALA A 183 -18.08 7.29 2.87
C ALA A 183 -16.73 7.20 2.15
N VAL A 184 -15.87 6.29 2.62
CA VAL A 184 -14.56 6.02 2.04
C VAL A 184 -14.21 4.55 2.13
N TRP A 185 -13.49 4.02 1.14
CA TRP A 185 -12.83 2.73 1.23
C TRP A 185 -11.42 2.90 1.77
N LEU A 186 -11.13 2.28 2.91
CA LEU A 186 -9.82 2.30 3.57
C LEU A 186 -9.31 0.88 3.81
N THR A 187 -7.98 0.74 3.86
CA THR A 187 -7.28 -0.44 4.38
C THR A 187 -6.65 -0.12 5.73
N GLU A 188 -6.05 -1.11 6.39
CA GLU A 188 -5.35 -0.90 7.66
C GLU A 188 -3.99 -0.19 7.45
N PRO A 189 -3.56 0.67 8.36
CA PRO A 189 -4.16 1.02 9.65
C PRO A 189 -5.20 2.16 9.60
N GLN A 190 -5.41 2.81 8.46
CA GLN A 190 -6.32 3.94 8.33
C GLN A 190 -7.79 3.56 8.64
N ALA A 191 -8.18 2.33 8.30
CA ALA A 191 -9.52 1.82 8.65
C ALA A 191 -9.69 1.69 10.18
N MET A 192 -8.65 1.24 10.89
CA MET A 192 -8.63 1.22 12.36
C MET A 192 -8.81 2.63 12.94
N GLU A 193 -8.07 3.63 12.44
CA GLU A 193 -8.18 5.00 12.93
C GLU A 193 -9.58 5.58 12.71
N ALA A 194 -10.21 5.28 11.57
CA ALA A 194 -11.59 5.67 11.31
C ALA A 194 -12.55 5.01 12.31
N ARG A 195 -12.40 3.71 12.61
CA ARG A 195 -13.22 3.03 13.61
C ARG A 195 -13.02 3.57 15.02
N LEU A 196 -11.80 3.91 15.41
CA LEU A 196 -11.50 4.59 16.70
C LEU A 196 -12.20 5.95 16.79
N SER A 197 -12.32 6.66 15.68
CA SER A 197 -13.07 7.92 15.58
C SER A 197 -14.60 7.71 15.47
N LYS A 198 -15.08 6.47 15.72
CA LYS A 198 -16.51 6.07 15.70
C LYS A 198 -17.18 6.19 14.32
N HIS A 199 -16.41 6.17 13.24
CA HIS A 199 -16.94 5.99 11.90
C HIS A 199 -17.45 4.55 11.73
N ARG A 200 -18.63 4.39 11.11
CA ARG A 200 -19.26 3.08 11.00
C ARG A 200 -18.72 2.28 9.83
N MET A 201 -18.37 1.03 10.06
CA MET A 201 -18.03 0.09 9.00
C MET A 201 -19.31 -0.54 8.44
N LEU A 202 -19.57 -0.39 7.13
CA LEU A 202 -20.68 -1.01 6.42
C LEU A 202 -20.29 -2.30 5.72
N ALA A 203 -19.09 -2.38 5.19
CA ALA A 203 -18.62 -3.54 4.46
C ALA A 203 -17.14 -3.83 4.76
N ASP A 204 -16.76 -5.11 4.59
CA ASP A 204 -15.40 -5.61 4.80
C ASP A 204 -15.12 -6.70 3.76
N THR A 205 -14.09 -6.53 2.93
CA THR A 205 -13.77 -7.47 1.85
C THR A 205 -13.33 -8.85 2.33
N ARG A 206 -12.93 -9.00 3.59
CA ARG A 206 -12.67 -10.31 4.20
C ARG A 206 -13.91 -11.23 4.18
N ARG A 207 -15.11 -10.64 4.19
CA ARG A 207 -16.40 -11.37 4.11
C ARG A 207 -16.80 -11.70 2.68
N MET A 208 -16.10 -11.17 1.67
CA MET A 208 -16.42 -11.35 0.25
C MET A 208 -15.56 -12.43 -0.42
N ASP A 209 -14.63 -13.04 0.32
CA ASP A 209 -13.61 -13.96 -0.24
C ASP A 209 -12.83 -13.37 -1.44
N TRP A 210 -12.52 -12.08 -1.37
CA TRP A 210 -11.72 -11.37 -2.38
C TRP A 210 -10.33 -11.09 -1.83
N LYS A 211 -9.30 -11.57 -2.54
CA LYS A 211 -7.88 -11.30 -2.24
C LYS A 211 -7.30 -10.46 -3.38
N MET A 212 -7.47 -9.15 -3.30
CA MET A 212 -7.16 -8.24 -4.40
C MET A 212 -5.79 -7.57 -4.29
N GLY A 213 -5.15 -7.59 -3.12
CA GLY A 213 -3.82 -7.01 -2.92
C GLY A 213 -2.71 -7.89 -3.48
N VAL A 214 -1.72 -7.29 -4.14
CA VAL A 214 -0.62 -8.00 -4.78
C VAL A 214 0.71 -7.28 -4.67
N LEU A 215 1.80 -8.04 -4.69
CA LEU A 215 3.13 -7.57 -5.04
C LEU A 215 3.44 -8.00 -6.46
N ALA A 216 3.61 -7.04 -7.35
CA ALA A 216 3.90 -7.26 -8.75
C ALA A 216 5.26 -6.69 -9.15
N PHE A 217 5.96 -7.35 -10.06
CA PHE A 217 7.24 -6.93 -10.63
C PHE A 217 7.11 -6.76 -12.14
N ARG A 218 7.86 -5.81 -12.68
CA ARG A 218 8.01 -5.71 -14.15
C ARG A 218 8.77 -6.93 -14.65
N LYS A 219 8.32 -7.49 -15.80
CA LYS A 219 9.12 -8.54 -16.50
C LYS A 219 10.41 -7.95 -17.05
N LYS A 220 10.30 -6.81 -17.71
CA LYS A 220 11.45 -6.14 -18.34
C LYS A 220 12.55 -5.84 -17.32
N GLY A 221 13.73 -6.41 -17.53
CA GLY A 221 14.92 -6.23 -16.70
C GLY A 221 15.01 -7.17 -15.50
N MET A 222 14.06 -8.11 -15.35
CA MET A 222 14.11 -9.14 -14.32
C MET A 222 14.73 -10.48 -14.79
N ASP A 223 15.05 -10.61 -16.08
CA ASP A 223 15.67 -11.83 -16.65
C ASP A 223 17.15 -11.97 -16.30
N ASP A 224 17.79 -10.89 -15.83
CA ASP A 224 19.18 -10.89 -15.38
C ASP A 224 19.37 -11.81 -14.16
N LYS A 225 20.48 -12.60 -14.16
CA LYS A 225 20.79 -13.57 -13.11
C LYS A 225 20.87 -12.92 -11.71
N ASN A 226 21.39 -11.70 -11.63
CA ASN A 226 21.50 -10.99 -10.36
C ASN A 226 20.12 -10.57 -9.86
N ARG A 227 19.25 -10.06 -10.74
CA ARG A 227 17.85 -9.73 -10.41
C ARG A 227 17.06 -10.95 -9.95
N GLN A 228 17.25 -12.10 -10.60
CA GLN A 228 16.63 -13.37 -10.18
C GLN A 228 17.13 -13.80 -8.79
N LYS A 229 18.43 -13.65 -8.49
CA LYS A 229 18.98 -13.90 -7.15
C LYS A 229 18.36 -12.96 -6.12
N GLN A 230 18.31 -11.66 -6.40
CA GLN A 230 17.70 -10.65 -5.51
C GLN A 230 16.22 -10.96 -5.25
N LEU A 231 15.46 -11.39 -6.26
CA LEU A 231 14.05 -11.78 -6.11
C LEU A 231 13.89 -13.02 -5.22
N LYS A 232 14.78 -14.00 -5.33
CA LYS A 232 14.80 -15.18 -4.42
C LYS A 232 15.06 -14.76 -2.97
N VAL A 233 16.01 -13.84 -2.75
CA VAL A 233 16.30 -13.29 -1.43
C VAL A 233 15.11 -12.51 -0.89
N LEU A 234 14.47 -11.67 -1.71
CA LEU A 234 13.28 -10.93 -1.33
C LEU A 234 12.16 -11.88 -0.87
N LYS A 235 11.89 -12.96 -1.61
CA LYS A 235 10.89 -13.98 -1.24
C LYS A 235 11.22 -14.60 0.11
N LYS A 236 12.44 -15.07 0.29
CA LYS A 236 12.88 -15.71 1.55
C LYS A 236 12.80 -14.74 2.74
N GLY A 237 13.30 -13.51 2.60
CA GLY A 237 13.23 -12.50 3.64
C GLY A 237 11.81 -12.09 4.00
N TYR A 238 10.93 -11.98 3.00
CA TYR A 238 9.50 -11.75 3.23
C TYR A 238 8.86 -12.88 4.06
N ASP A 239 9.08 -14.14 3.67
CA ASP A 239 8.49 -15.29 4.38
C ASP A 239 9.01 -15.39 5.82
N MET A 240 10.30 -15.11 6.06
CA MET A 240 10.86 -15.02 7.41
C MET A 240 10.18 -13.91 8.25
N ALA A 241 9.92 -12.75 7.63
CA ALA A 241 9.19 -11.66 8.27
C ALA A 241 7.74 -12.04 8.57
N VAL A 242 7.07 -12.74 7.66
CA VAL A 242 5.71 -13.29 7.86
C VAL A 242 5.68 -14.21 9.08
N ASP A 243 6.62 -15.15 9.19
CA ASP A 243 6.73 -16.04 10.34
C ASP A 243 6.90 -15.27 11.65
N SER A 244 7.76 -14.25 11.63
CA SER A 244 8.01 -13.41 12.79
C SER A 244 6.78 -12.60 13.20
N ILE A 245 6.09 -11.96 12.22
CA ILE A 245 4.87 -11.21 12.48
C ILE A 245 3.75 -12.12 12.99
N ASN A 246 3.58 -13.30 12.39
CA ASN A 246 2.55 -14.24 12.81
C ASN A 246 2.79 -14.83 14.19
N ARG A 247 4.05 -14.94 14.63
CA ARG A 247 4.45 -15.40 15.97
C ARG A 247 4.24 -14.32 17.03
N HIS A 248 4.68 -13.10 16.79
CA HIS A 248 4.71 -12.03 17.78
C HIS A 248 3.49 -11.09 17.71
N GLY A 249 2.76 -11.11 16.58
CA GLY A 249 1.63 -10.21 16.29
C GLY A 249 2.06 -8.85 15.74
N VAL A 250 1.13 -8.18 15.03
CA VAL A 250 1.37 -6.86 14.40
C VAL A 250 1.80 -5.80 15.42
N ARG A 251 1.28 -5.85 16.65
CA ARG A 251 1.59 -4.88 17.71
C ARG A 251 3.04 -4.90 18.16
N HIS A 252 3.71 -6.03 18.05
CA HIS A 252 5.16 -6.14 18.31
C HIS A 252 5.97 -5.20 17.40
N TYR A 253 5.43 -4.88 16.23
CA TYR A 253 6.04 -3.99 15.22
C TYR A 253 5.38 -2.62 15.17
N SER A 254 4.72 -2.20 16.25
CA SER A 254 3.98 -0.92 16.32
C SER A 254 4.85 0.29 15.99
N GLU A 255 6.11 0.31 16.42
CA GLU A 255 7.06 1.38 16.08
C GLU A 255 7.29 1.49 14.57
N LEU A 256 7.37 0.35 13.86
CA LEU A 256 7.49 0.34 12.40
C LEU A 256 6.20 0.83 11.75
N VAL A 257 5.03 0.47 12.30
CA VAL A 257 3.74 0.97 11.80
C VAL A 257 3.63 2.48 12.01
N VAL A 258 4.02 3.00 13.16
CA VAL A 258 4.12 4.45 13.41
C VAL A 258 5.04 5.12 12.39
N LYS A 259 6.26 4.60 12.21
CA LYS A 259 7.29 5.13 11.30
C LYS A 259 6.86 5.12 9.84
N TYR A 260 6.24 4.04 9.39
CA TYR A 260 5.96 3.80 7.97
C TYR A 260 4.54 4.16 7.55
N CYS A 261 3.55 3.99 8.42
CA CYS A 261 2.14 4.23 8.11
C CYS A 261 1.59 5.54 8.69
N GLY A 262 2.36 6.24 9.53
CA GLY A 262 1.96 7.53 10.09
C GLY A 262 0.87 7.45 11.15
N VAL A 263 0.67 6.27 11.75
CA VAL A 263 -0.21 6.11 12.93
C VAL A 263 0.39 6.85 14.11
N SER A 264 -0.42 7.57 14.87
CA SER A 264 0.07 8.21 16.07
C SER A 264 0.39 7.16 17.16
N PRO A 265 1.48 7.37 17.95
CA PRO A 265 1.94 6.38 18.92
C PRO A 265 0.86 5.90 19.89
N GLU A 266 -0.01 6.82 20.36
CA GLU A 266 -1.11 6.51 21.28
C GLU A 266 -2.18 5.57 20.70
N LYS A 267 -2.24 5.41 19.37
CA LYS A 267 -3.15 4.50 18.68
C LYS A 267 -2.51 3.14 18.36
N ALA A 268 -1.21 3.00 18.56
CA ALA A 268 -0.47 1.79 18.22
C ALA A 268 -1.01 0.54 18.93
N ASP A 269 -1.50 0.67 20.16
CA ASP A 269 -2.13 -0.42 20.93
C ASP A 269 -3.47 -0.90 20.33
N SER A 270 -4.06 -0.13 19.44
CA SER A 270 -5.32 -0.46 18.77
C SER A 270 -5.12 -1.23 17.46
N LEU A 271 -3.87 -1.46 17.03
CA LEU A 271 -3.57 -2.25 15.83
C LEU A 271 -4.23 -3.64 15.90
N PRO A 272 -4.68 -4.19 14.77
CA PRO A 272 -5.36 -5.49 14.70
C PRO A 272 -4.51 -6.60 15.34
N ARG A 273 -5.12 -7.37 16.26
CA ARG A 273 -4.45 -8.50 16.92
C ARG A 273 -4.51 -9.79 16.10
N ASP A 274 -5.56 -9.94 15.34
CA ASP A 274 -5.93 -11.13 14.58
C ASP A 274 -5.45 -11.11 13.12
N MET A 275 -4.76 -10.05 12.71
CA MET A 275 -4.22 -9.96 11.36
C MET A 275 -3.08 -10.94 11.17
N LYS A 276 -3.25 -11.85 10.22
CA LYS A 276 -2.25 -12.84 9.80
C LYS A 276 -1.80 -12.56 8.38
N PHE A 277 -0.56 -12.90 8.10
CA PHE A 277 0.04 -12.81 6.78
C PHE A 277 0.30 -14.21 6.24
N GLU A 278 0.20 -14.35 4.92
CA GLU A 278 0.50 -15.62 4.23
C GLU A 278 1.93 -15.54 3.65
N HIS A 279 2.61 -16.67 3.58
CA HIS A 279 3.84 -16.81 2.82
C HIS A 279 3.59 -16.46 1.36
N MET A 280 4.65 -16.10 0.63
CA MET A 280 4.51 -15.71 -0.76
C MET A 280 3.88 -16.79 -1.62
N ALA A 281 2.71 -16.49 -2.16
CA ALA A 281 1.95 -17.31 -3.10
C ALA A 281 1.32 -16.45 -4.18
N ALA A 282 1.27 -16.95 -5.41
CA ALA A 282 0.63 -16.27 -6.52
C ALA A 282 -0.84 -15.96 -6.20
N PRO A 283 -1.39 -14.82 -6.68
CA PRO A 283 -2.80 -14.53 -6.52
C PRO A 283 -3.66 -15.58 -7.19
N ARG A 284 -4.87 -15.81 -6.66
CA ARG A 284 -5.82 -16.79 -7.19
C ARG A 284 -6.33 -16.33 -8.55
N GLN A 285 -6.47 -17.25 -9.49
CA GLN A 285 -6.94 -16.94 -10.85
C GLN A 285 -8.31 -16.27 -10.83
N LYS A 286 -9.22 -16.71 -9.97
CA LYS A 286 -10.56 -16.11 -9.82
C LYS A 286 -10.54 -14.61 -9.48
N ASP A 287 -9.57 -14.17 -8.66
CA ASP A 287 -9.44 -12.76 -8.27
C ASP A 287 -8.88 -11.92 -9.45
N ILE A 288 -7.92 -12.48 -10.21
CA ILE A 288 -7.41 -11.88 -11.44
C ILE A 288 -8.56 -11.73 -12.46
N ASP A 289 -9.34 -12.80 -12.67
CA ASP A 289 -10.45 -12.78 -13.62
C ASP A 289 -11.55 -11.80 -13.19
N GLN A 290 -11.79 -11.66 -11.89
CA GLN A 290 -12.72 -10.65 -11.35
C GLN A 290 -12.25 -9.23 -11.68
N ALA A 291 -10.97 -8.92 -11.51
CA ALA A 291 -10.39 -7.63 -11.87
C ALA A 291 -10.49 -7.35 -13.38
N ARG A 292 -10.14 -8.34 -14.20
CA ARG A 292 -10.25 -8.25 -15.67
C ARG A 292 -11.68 -8.04 -16.15
N LYS A 293 -12.64 -8.77 -15.55
CA LYS A 293 -14.06 -8.64 -15.87
C LYS A 293 -14.56 -7.23 -15.58
N TRP A 294 -14.18 -6.68 -14.43
CA TRP A 294 -14.58 -5.33 -14.06
C TRP A 294 -13.99 -4.26 -14.99
N LEU A 295 -12.73 -4.41 -15.41
CA LEU A 295 -12.06 -3.46 -16.32
C LEU A 295 -12.64 -3.45 -17.74
N LYS A 296 -13.45 -4.45 -18.12
CA LYS A 296 -14.13 -4.53 -19.42
C LYS A 296 -15.53 -3.89 -19.43
N LYS A 297 -16.06 -3.50 -18.25
CA LYS A 297 -17.29 -2.72 -18.14
C LYS A 297 -17.06 -1.28 -18.62
#